data_0ac11ac1a35ef86bc230161d15c0bd2c
#
_entry.id   0ac11ac1a35ef86bc230161d15c0bd2c
#
_cell.length_a   1.000
_cell.length_b   1.000
_cell.length_c   1.000
_cell.angle_alpha   90.00
_cell.angle_beta   90.00
_cell.angle_gamma   90.00
#
_symmetry.space_group_name_H-M   'P 1'
#
loop_
_entity.id
_entity.type
_entity.pdbx_description
1 polymer ?
#
loop_
_entity_poly.entity_id
_entity_poly.type
_entity_poly.pdbx_seq_one_letter_code
_entity_poly.pdbx_strand_id
1 'polypeptide(L)'
;MDRRSLIKNAGIAGVLAAAAAPAVHAQPTLRWRMAASFPKSLDTIFGSGEKFAQVVKALSGGKFEVSVHAAGELMPAFGVVDALENSTIEMALTAPYYFTGKSSIFAFGCAVPFGLTARQMDAWME
;
A
#
# COMPACT_ATOMS: atom_id res chain seq x y z
N MET A 1 45.80 -31.70 29.73
CA MET A 1 44.62 -30.84 29.40
C MET A 1 43.39 -31.51 30.00
N ASP A 2 42.76 -30.85 30.93
CA ASP A 2 41.67 -31.43 31.72
C ASP A 2 40.36 -31.38 30.94
N ARG A 3 39.65 -32.51 30.78
CA ARG A 3 38.39 -32.62 30.01
C ARG A 3 37.34 -31.61 30.47
N ARG A 4 37.35 -31.26 31.77
CA ARG A 4 36.43 -30.27 32.35
C ARG A 4 36.70 -28.82 31.87
N SER A 5 37.95 -28.47 31.62
CA SER A 5 38.32 -27.11 31.11
C SER A 5 37.90 -26.95 29.65
N LEU A 6 37.95 -28.03 28.88
CA LEU A 6 37.58 -28.02 27.46
C LEU A 6 36.08 -27.84 27.27
N ILE A 7 35.27 -28.47 28.13
CA ILE A 7 33.81 -28.33 28.09
C ILE A 7 33.38 -26.93 28.55
N LYS A 8 34.00 -26.36 29.57
CA LYS A 8 33.71 -24.99 30.04
C LYS A 8 34.03 -23.95 28.96
N ASN A 9 35.20 -24.08 28.31
CA ASN A 9 35.63 -23.14 27.27
C ASN A 9 34.78 -23.27 25.99
N ALA A 10 34.36 -24.46 25.61
CA ALA A 10 33.45 -24.68 24.48
C ALA A 10 32.04 -24.08 24.73
N GLY A 11 31.54 -24.19 25.97
CA GLY A 11 30.28 -23.58 26.35
C GLY A 11 30.27 -22.05 26.28
N ILE A 12 31.38 -21.42 26.78
CA ILE A 12 31.53 -19.96 26.74
C ILE A 12 31.71 -19.46 25.30
N ALA A 13 32.47 -20.16 24.47
CA ALA A 13 32.64 -19.82 23.06
C ALA A 13 31.31 -19.92 22.27
N GLY A 14 30.48 -20.93 22.56
CA GLY A 14 29.15 -21.08 21.94
C GLY A 14 28.18 -19.94 22.29
N VAL A 15 28.18 -19.50 23.56
CA VAL A 15 27.35 -18.37 24.01
C VAL A 15 27.80 -17.04 23.39
N LEU A 16 29.11 -16.81 23.28
CA LEU A 16 29.63 -15.62 22.63
C LEU A 16 29.37 -15.59 21.11
N ALA A 17 29.42 -16.73 20.44
CA ALA A 17 29.09 -16.84 19.02
C ALA A 17 27.59 -16.58 18.75
N ALA A 18 26.71 -17.02 19.64
CA ALA A 18 25.27 -16.72 19.53
C ALA A 18 24.94 -15.24 19.76
N ALA A 19 25.72 -14.56 20.65
CA ALA A 19 25.56 -13.14 20.91
C ALA A 19 26.08 -12.24 19.76
N ALA A 20 26.97 -12.78 18.92
CA ALA A 20 27.55 -12.06 17.77
C ALA A 20 26.74 -12.28 16.46
N ALA A 21 25.67 -13.08 16.50
CA ALA A 21 24.79 -13.20 15.33
C ALA A 21 24.17 -11.82 15.03
N PRO A 22 24.35 -11.27 13.81
CA PRO A 22 23.72 -10.01 13.48
C PRO A 22 22.21 -10.20 13.60
N ALA A 23 21.59 -9.42 14.49
CA ALA A 23 20.14 -9.36 14.56
C ALA A 23 19.66 -8.88 13.19
N VAL A 24 19.15 -9.78 12.36
CA VAL A 24 18.47 -9.43 11.13
C VAL A 24 17.18 -8.72 11.56
N HIS A 25 17.27 -7.41 11.73
CA HIS A 25 16.10 -6.56 11.86
C HIS A 25 15.36 -6.64 10.52
N ALA A 26 14.41 -7.57 10.43
CA ALA A 26 13.43 -7.53 9.35
C ALA A 26 12.76 -6.15 9.44
N GLN A 27 13.07 -5.28 8.47
CA GLN A 27 12.43 -3.97 8.42
C GLN A 27 10.92 -4.21 8.33
N PRO A 28 10.09 -3.54 9.15
CA PRO A 28 8.66 -3.77 9.15
C PRO A 28 8.11 -3.51 7.74
N THR A 29 7.45 -4.49 7.18
CA THR A 29 6.75 -4.35 5.90
C THR A 29 5.47 -3.56 6.15
N LEU A 30 5.35 -2.41 5.50
CA LEU A 30 4.14 -1.61 5.52
C LEU A 30 3.10 -2.30 4.61
N ARG A 31 1.89 -2.49 5.10
CA ARG A 31 0.79 -3.09 4.33
C ARG A 31 -0.44 -2.21 4.39
N TRP A 32 -0.89 -1.74 3.23
CA TRP A 32 -2.10 -0.95 3.09
C TRP A 32 -3.16 -1.69 2.28
N ARG A 33 -4.41 -1.41 2.60
CA ARG A 33 -5.58 -1.89 1.85
C ARG A 33 -6.12 -0.72 1.04
N MET A 34 -6.22 -0.93 -0.26
CA MET A 34 -6.86 0.00 -1.20
C MET A 34 -8.23 -0.56 -1.55
N ALA A 35 -9.30 0.13 -1.16
CA ALA A 35 -10.64 -0.21 -1.61
C ALA A 35 -11.00 0.61 -2.85
N ALA A 36 -11.48 -0.06 -3.89
CA ALA A 36 -11.92 0.57 -5.13
C ALA A 36 -13.45 0.75 -5.13
N SER A 37 -13.90 1.88 -5.68
CA SER A 37 -15.31 2.08 -6.03
C SER A 37 -15.69 1.38 -7.35
N PHE A 38 -14.75 0.70 -7.98
CA PHE A 38 -14.89 0.08 -9.29
C PHE A 38 -14.82 -1.44 -9.22
N PRO A 39 -15.64 -2.15 -10.02
CA PRO A 39 -15.55 -3.61 -10.13
C PRO A 39 -14.34 -4.03 -10.97
N LYS A 40 -13.89 -5.27 -10.81
CA LYS A 40 -12.78 -5.86 -11.60
C LYS A 40 -13.04 -5.89 -13.11
N SER A 41 -14.30 -5.88 -13.52
CA SER A 41 -14.69 -5.84 -14.94
C SER A 41 -14.30 -4.54 -15.66
N LEU A 42 -14.03 -3.47 -14.93
CA LEU A 42 -13.48 -2.21 -15.45
C LEU A 42 -11.94 -2.28 -15.38
N ASP A 43 -11.35 -3.15 -16.19
CA ASP A 43 -9.93 -3.50 -16.17
C ASP A 43 -9.00 -2.29 -16.30
N THR A 44 -9.32 -1.31 -17.12
CA THR A 44 -8.53 -0.09 -17.30
C THR A 44 -8.46 0.74 -16.01
N ILE A 45 -9.61 0.95 -15.34
CA ILE A 45 -9.68 1.79 -14.13
C ILE A 45 -9.21 0.98 -12.92
N PHE A 46 -9.75 -0.23 -12.72
CA PHE A 46 -9.35 -1.08 -11.61
C PHE A 46 -7.89 -1.53 -11.73
N GLY A 47 -7.47 -1.91 -12.95
CA GLY A 47 -6.09 -2.31 -13.25
C GLY A 47 -5.07 -1.20 -13.01
N SER A 48 -5.46 0.08 -13.06
CA SER A 48 -4.57 1.17 -12.67
C SER A 48 -4.15 1.08 -11.19
N GLY A 49 -5.08 0.69 -10.31
CA GLY A 49 -4.80 0.44 -8.89
C GLY A 49 -3.86 -0.75 -8.68
N GLU A 50 -4.07 -1.85 -9.43
CA GLU A 50 -3.19 -3.01 -9.38
C GLU A 50 -1.77 -2.66 -9.89
N LYS A 51 -1.70 -1.89 -10.99
CA LYS A 51 -0.42 -1.41 -11.51
C LYS A 51 0.30 -0.51 -10.52
N PHE A 52 -0.42 0.42 -9.89
CA PHE A 52 0.11 1.25 -8.81
C PHE A 52 0.70 0.40 -7.68
N ALA A 53 -0.05 -0.60 -7.20
CA ALA A 53 0.41 -1.50 -6.14
C ALA A 53 1.69 -2.27 -6.52
N GLN A 54 1.79 -2.75 -7.77
CA GLN A 54 2.98 -3.41 -8.30
C GLN A 54 4.19 -2.48 -8.33
N VAL A 55 4.01 -1.25 -8.80
CA VAL A 55 5.09 -0.24 -8.89
C VAL A 55 5.58 0.14 -7.50
N VAL A 56 4.67 0.42 -6.55
CA VAL A 56 5.02 0.74 -5.17
C VAL A 56 5.81 -0.40 -4.52
N LYS A 57 5.37 -1.65 -4.72
CA LYS A 57 6.08 -2.84 -4.21
C LYS A 57 7.49 -2.94 -4.81
N ALA A 58 7.63 -2.73 -6.13
CA ALA A 58 8.92 -2.78 -6.80
C ALA A 58 9.86 -1.67 -6.32
N LEU A 59 9.40 -0.42 -6.26
CA LEU A 59 10.19 0.74 -5.82
C LEU A 59 10.61 0.65 -4.36
N SER A 60 9.78 0.05 -3.50
CA SER A 60 10.09 -0.14 -2.08
C SER A 60 10.94 -1.37 -1.79
N GLY A 61 11.32 -2.15 -2.80
CA GLY A 61 12.00 -3.43 -2.61
C GLY A 61 11.18 -4.43 -1.79
N GLY A 62 9.84 -4.40 -1.93
CA GLY A 62 8.89 -5.25 -1.21
C GLY A 62 8.58 -4.79 0.22
N LYS A 63 9.08 -3.63 0.66
CA LYS A 63 8.84 -3.11 2.01
C LYS A 63 7.49 -2.42 2.17
N PHE A 64 6.86 -2.03 1.09
CA PHE A 64 5.52 -1.48 1.06
C PHE A 64 4.64 -2.26 0.11
N GLU A 65 3.62 -2.89 0.64
CA GLU A 65 2.65 -3.69 -0.11
C GLU A 65 1.27 -3.04 -0.03
N VAL A 66 0.60 -2.90 -1.17
CA VAL A 66 -0.78 -2.42 -1.26
C VAL A 66 -1.64 -3.56 -1.79
N SER A 67 -2.66 -3.98 -1.03
CA SER A 67 -3.66 -4.94 -1.48
C SER A 67 -4.86 -4.19 -2.06
N VAL A 68 -5.20 -4.46 -3.32
CA VAL A 68 -6.30 -3.79 -4.03
C VAL A 68 -7.55 -4.66 -3.96
N HIS A 69 -8.66 -4.05 -3.53
CA HIS A 69 -9.96 -4.71 -3.35
C HIS A 69 -11.00 -4.03 -4.21
N ALA A 70 -11.77 -4.82 -4.96
CA ALA A 70 -12.83 -4.31 -5.82
C ALA A 70 -14.04 -3.81 -5.03
N ALA A 71 -14.88 -3.05 -5.70
CA ALA A 71 -16.17 -2.60 -5.15
C ALA A 71 -16.99 -3.80 -4.63
N GLY A 72 -17.45 -3.70 -3.39
CA GLY A 72 -18.23 -4.76 -2.73
C GLY A 72 -17.41 -5.83 -1.99
N GLU A 73 -16.07 -5.89 -2.15
CA GLU A 73 -15.25 -6.88 -1.43
C GLU A 73 -15.06 -6.52 0.06
N LEU A 74 -14.74 -5.28 0.38
CA LEU A 74 -14.58 -4.81 1.75
C LEU A 74 -15.79 -3.97 2.21
N MET A 75 -16.36 -3.19 1.31
CA MET A 75 -17.45 -2.27 1.58
C MET A 75 -18.18 -1.90 0.27
N PRO A 76 -19.39 -1.29 0.35
CA PRO A 76 -20.07 -0.76 -0.83
C PRO A 76 -19.22 0.29 -1.56
N ALA A 77 -19.37 0.40 -2.88
CA ALA A 77 -18.59 1.28 -3.75
C ALA A 77 -18.50 2.74 -3.27
N PHE A 78 -19.58 3.28 -2.72
CA PHE A 78 -19.66 4.67 -2.23
C PHE A 78 -19.33 4.82 -0.74
N GLY A 79 -18.96 3.74 -0.05
CA GLY A 79 -18.56 3.76 1.36
C GLY A 79 -17.06 4.02 1.58
N VAL A 80 -16.27 4.13 0.52
CA VAL A 80 -14.80 4.18 0.62
C VAL A 80 -14.30 5.45 1.33
N VAL A 81 -14.97 6.59 1.17
CA VAL A 81 -14.59 7.85 1.85
C VAL A 81 -14.90 7.77 3.35
N ASP A 82 -16.06 7.22 3.73
CA ASP A 82 -16.40 7.00 5.15
C ASP A 82 -15.42 6.02 5.80
N ALA A 83 -15.00 5.00 5.07
CA ALA A 83 -14.02 4.03 5.55
C ALA A 83 -12.61 4.65 5.75
N LEU A 84 -12.21 5.61 4.92
CA LEU A 84 -11.00 6.41 5.11
C LEU A 84 -11.10 7.31 6.33
N GLU A 85 -12.21 8.05 6.47
CA GLU A 85 -12.47 8.92 7.61
C GLU A 85 -12.41 8.16 8.95
N ASN A 86 -12.92 6.93 8.95
CA ASN A 86 -12.90 6.04 10.12
C ASN A 86 -11.62 5.19 10.24
N SER A 87 -10.61 5.43 9.40
CA SER A 87 -9.35 4.66 9.38
C SER A 87 -9.55 3.13 9.24
N THR A 88 -10.65 2.70 8.59
CA THR A 88 -10.92 1.28 8.32
C THR A 88 -10.09 0.76 7.17
N ILE A 89 -9.73 1.62 6.23
CA ILE A 89 -8.80 1.38 5.13
C ILE A 89 -7.78 2.50 5.07
N GLU A 90 -6.65 2.26 4.42
CA GLU A 90 -5.55 3.20 4.34
C GLU A 90 -5.56 3.99 3.02
N MET A 91 -6.23 3.46 1.99
CA MET A 91 -6.25 4.06 0.65
C MET A 91 -7.56 3.74 -0.08
N ALA A 92 -8.02 4.63 -0.96
CA ALA A 92 -9.16 4.40 -1.83
C ALA A 92 -8.83 4.74 -3.29
N LEU A 93 -9.38 3.96 -4.19
CA LEU A 93 -9.41 4.22 -5.64
C LEU A 93 -10.85 4.56 -6.03
N THR A 94 -11.13 5.85 -6.21
CA THR A 94 -12.49 6.33 -6.48
C THR A 94 -12.48 7.59 -7.34
N ALA A 95 -13.66 8.00 -7.81
CA ALA A 95 -13.84 9.27 -8.48
C ALA A 95 -14.39 10.31 -7.48
N PRO A 96 -13.66 11.40 -7.22
CA PRO A 96 -14.07 12.38 -6.20
C PRO A 96 -15.49 12.94 -6.41
N TYR A 97 -15.95 13.13 -7.63
CA TYR A 97 -17.29 13.67 -7.89
C TYR A 97 -18.44 12.80 -7.36
N TYR A 98 -18.21 11.53 -7.03
CA TYR A 98 -19.21 10.69 -6.37
C TYR A 98 -19.58 11.22 -4.98
N PHE A 99 -18.74 12.04 -4.38
CA PHE A 99 -18.88 12.53 -3.02
C PHE A 99 -19.19 14.03 -2.93
N THR A 100 -19.66 14.64 -4.03
CA THR A 100 -20.09 16.07 -4.06
C THR A 100 -21.21 16.38 -3.06
N GLY A 101 -22.02 15.37 -2.70
CA GLY A 101 -23.00 15.48 -1.63
C GLY A 101 -22.41 15.64 -0.23
N LYS A 102 -21.15 15.21 -0.01
CA LYS A 102 -20.43 15.44 1.25
C LYS A 102 -19.77 16.83 1.28
N SER A 103 -19.14 17.21 0.16
CA SER A 103 -18.51 18.51 0.01
C SER A 103 -18.40 18.88 -1.46
N SER A 104 -18.73 20.13 -1.80
CA SER A 104 -18.60 20.66 -3.17
C SER A 104 -17.14 20.67 -3.69
N ILE A 105 -16.15 20.61 -2.81
CA ILE A 105 -14.73 20.56 -3.19
C ILE A 105 -14.38 19.31 -4.00
N PHE A 106 -15.11 18.21 -3.78
CA PHE A 106 -14.92 16.97 -4.53
C PHE A 106 -15.26 17.11 -6.03
N ALA A 107 -16.02 18.13 -6.43
CA ALA A 107 -16.29 18.39 -7.84
C ALA A 107 -15.03 18.75 -8.63
N PHE A 108 -14.05 19.38 -7.99
CA PHE A 108 -12.80 19.81 -8.62
C PHE A 108 -11.76 18.68 -8.78
N GLY A 109 -11.96 17.55 -8.12
CA GLY A 109 -11.00 16.45 -8.10
C GLY A 109 -10.95 15.61 -9.39
N CYS A 110 -11.89 15.78 -10.33
CA CYS A 110 -11.96 14.97 -11.54
C CYS A 110 -11.86 15.76 -12.83
N ALA A 111 -12.48 16.93 -12.89
CA ALA A 111 -12.51 17.74 -14.11
C ALA A 111 -12.78 19.20 -13.79
N VAL A 112 -12.16 20.07 -14.55
CA VAL A 112 -12.49 21.51 -14.59
C VAL A 112 -13.30 21.74 -15.86
N PRO A 113 -14.54 22.25 -15.78
CA PRO A 113 -15.32 22.58 -16.97
C PRO A 113 -14.52 23.49 -17.90
N PHE A 114 -14.52 23.15 -19.20
CA PHE A 114 -13.72 23.84 -20.23
C PHE A 114 -12.19 23.80 -20.03
N GLY A 115 -11.69 22.92 -19.15
CA GLY A 115 -10.28 22.67 -18.94
C GLY A 115 -9.65 21.83 -20.06
N LEU A 116 -8.44 21.33 -19.81
CA LEU A 116 -7.72 20.50 -20.79
C LEU A 116 -8.46 19.19 -21.07
N THR A 117 -8.46 18.76 -22.34
CA THR A 117 -8.87 17.39 -22.70
C THR A 117 -7.85 16.39 -22.17
N ALA A 118 -8.22 15.09 -22.07
CA ALA A 118 -7.30 14.05 -21.61
C ALA A 118 -5.96 14.08 -22.36
N ARG A 119 -6.01 14.19 -23.70
CA ARG A 119 -4.80 14.27 -24.54
C ARG A 119 -3.94 15.51 -24.25
N GLN A 120 -4.58 16.64 -23.96
CA GLN A 120 -3.84 17.88 -23.60
C GLN A 120 -3.25 17.77 -22.19
N MET A 121 -3.95 17.10 -21.28
CA MET A 121 -3.46 16.84 -19.92
C MET A 121 -2.23 15.93 -19.96
N ASP A 122 -2.29 14.84 -20.73
CA ASP A 122 -1.15 13.93 -20.90
C ASP A 122 0.08 14.68 -21.43
N ALA A 123 -0.09 15.49 -22.49
CA ALA A 123 0.98 16.30 -23.07
C ALA A 123 1.50 17.41 -22.12
N TRP A 124 0.72 17.80 -21.11
CA TRP A 124 1.16 18.77 -20.12
C TRP A 124 1.94 18.14 -18.97
N MET A 125 1.70 16.84 -18.70
CA MET A 125 2.39 16.09 -17.63
C MET A 125 3.71 15.45 -18.08
N GLU A 126 3.96 15.31 -19.39
CA GLU A 126 5.24 14.84 -19.94
C GLU A 126 6.33 15.96 -19.90
#